data_0ce6cfa1abb29eb85b863cb662523123
#
_entry.id   0ce6cfa1abb29eb85b863cb662523123
#
_cell.length_a   1.000
_cell.length_b   1.000
_cell.length_c   1.000
_cell.angle_alpha   90.00
_cell.angle_beta   90.00
_cell.angle_gamma   90.00
#
_symmetry.space_group_name_H-M   'P 1'
#
loop_
_entity.id
_entity.type
_entity.pdbx_description
1 polymer ?
#
loop_
_entity_poly.entity_id
_entity_poly.type
_entity_poly.pdbx_seq_one_letter_code
_entity_poly.pdbx_strand_id
1 'polypeptide(L)'
;MKSKPISLISLLLVCAFAILLVAGCGGDKKPAAPAAAPASAPAAKPAANVEETLAAIMMKSKQVPGFSCDVNVTGPGFSSTSKMWVGKEKMRMENTFEGKKMITIVDGDTTYMYDPATQTAMKFSGKDIPAGAEGKMDNPAEYEQTMVKDSVKFLETVMYEGVKCRVVAYTDKEDGATAKMWLREDYGLPMRQEVTAKSGEKMTIEYKNMKIGAQAADVFKLPAGVTIQDVGAMMRNQPKPGK
;
A
#
# COMPACT_ATOMS: atom_id res chain seq x y z
N MET A 1 25.35 10.78 -9.89
CA MET A 1 24.78 9.42 -9.80
C MET A 1 23.34 9.57 -9.36
N LYS A 2 22.37 9.18 -10.20
CA LYS A 2 20.94 9.31 -9.90
C LYS A 2 20.57 8.14 -8.98
N SER A 3 20.27 8.41 -7.70
CA SER A 3 19.68 7.42 -6.79
C SER A 3 18.29 7.08 -7.30
N LYS A 4 18.05 5.80 -7.59
CA LYS A 4 16.72 5.29 -7.95
C LYS A 4 15.84 5.28 -6.69
N PRO A 5 14.60 5.75 -6.75
CA PRO A 5 13.66 5.59 -5.64
C PRO A 5 13.40 4.09 -5.43
N ILE A 6 13.46 3.67 -4.18
CA ILE A 6 13.11 2.30 -3.77
C ILE A 6 11.58 2.25 -3.70
N SER A 7 10.97 1.36 -4.49
CA SER A 7 9.51 1.14 -4.51
C SER A 7 8.98 0.75 -3.13
N LEU A 8 7.71 1.03 -2.86
CA LEU A 8 7.01 0.76 -1.60
C LEU A 8 7.08 -0.72 -1.17
N ILE A 9 7.22 -1.63 -2.14
CA ILE A 9 7.47 -3.06 -1.91
C ILE A 9 8.80 -3.26 -1.17
N SER A 10 9.82 -2.43 -1.43
CA SER A 10 11.10 -2.48 -0.73
C SER A 10 11.03 -1.95 0.70
N LEU A 11 10.12 -1.04 1.02
CA LEU A 11 9.99 -0.49 2.37
C LEU A 11 9.32 -1.48 3.34
N LEU A 12 8.38 -2.29 2.86
CA LEU A 12 7.80 -3.39 3.65
C LEU A 12 8.81 -4.52 3.89
N LEU A 13 9.78 -4.70 2.99
CA LEU A 13 10.81 -5.75 3.11
C LEU A 13 11.89 -5.40 4.14
N VAL A 14 12.19 -4.12 4.37
CA VAL A 14 13.24 -3.68 5.33
C VAL A 14 12.84 -3.94 6.79
N CYS A 15 11.55 -4.02 7.11
CA CYS A 15 11.10 -4.41 8.46
C CYS A 15 11.19 -5.92 8.75
N ALA A 16 11.46 -6.77 7.74
CA ALA A 16 11.47 -8.24 7.89
C ALA A 16 12.88 -8.87 8.06
N PHE A 17 13.97 -8.09 8.09
CA PHE A 17 15.35 -8.62 8.05
C PHE A 17 15.99 -8.81 9.42
N ALA A 18 15.28 -9.32 10.38
CA ALA A 18 15.90 -9.72 11.67
C ALA A 18 15.21 -10.93 12.29
N ILE A 19 15.17 -12.09 11.61
CA ILE A 19 15.13 -13.39 12.31
C ILE A 19 15.73 -14.45 11.38
N LEU A 20 16.92 -14.90 11.74
CA LEU A 20 17.63 -16.04 11.17
C LEU A 20 17.39 -17.29 12.03
N LEU A 21 17.15 -18.42 11.36
CA LEU A 21 17.45 -19.79 11.70
C LEU A 21 16.66 -20.48 12.84
N VAL A 22 15.77 -21.40 12.45
CA VAL A 22 15.81 -22.78 12.95
C VAL A 22 15.37 -23.75 11.86
N ALA A 23 16.22 -24.70 11.54
CA ALA A 23 15.97 -25.84 10.66
C ALA A 23 15.12 -26.90 11.38
N GLY A 24 14.23 -27.55 10.66
CA GLY A 24 13.48 -28.73 11.15
C GLY A 24 12.92 -29.56 10.01
N CYS A 25 13.47 -30.75 9.83
CA CYS A 25 13.16 -31.76 8.83
C CYS A 25 11.77 -32.39 8.94
N GLY A 26 11.26 -32.85 7.78
CA GLY A 26 10.68 -34.18 7.63
C GLY A 26 9.17 -34.25 7.30
N GLY A 27 8.84 -34.91 6.21
CA GLY A 27 7.53 -35.53 6.03
C GLY A 27 6.98 -35.59 4.60
N ASP A 28 7.43 -36.61 3.85
CA ASP A 28 6.87 -37.01 2.56
C ASP A 28 5.36 -37.28 2.61
N LYS A 29 4.58 -36.74 1.68
CA LYS A 29 3.32 -37.36 1.21
C LYS A 29 3.08 -37.09 -0.29
N LYS A 30 2.87 -38.21 -0.97
CA LYS A 30 2.59 -38.58 -2.34
C LYS A 30 1.55 -37.70 -3.05
N PRO A 31 1.72 -37.42 -4.36
CA PRO A 31 0.78 -36.59 -5.14
C PRO A 31 -0.44 -37.38 -5.59
N ALA A 32 -1.60 -36.79 -5.51
CA ALA A 32 -2.85 -37.22 -6.14
C ALA A 32 -2.96 -36.64 -7.56
N ALA A 33 -3.54 -37.44 -8.46
CA ALA A 33 -3.67 -37.20 -9.89
C ALA A 33 -4.55 -36.00 -10.25
N PRO A 34 -4.35 -35.37 -11.42
CA PRO A 34 -5.05 -34.15 -11.83
C PRO A 34 -6.48 -34.43 -12.31
N ALA A 35 -7.43 -33.69 -11.80
CA ALA A 35 -8.78 -33.61 -12.28
C ALA A 35 -8.87 -32.71 -13.54
N ALA A 36 -9.72 -33.10 -14.46
CA ALA A 36 -9.93 -32.57 -15.81
C ALA A 36 -10.20 -31.05 -15.83
N ALA A 37 -9.67 -30.38 -16.85
CA ALA A 37 -9.88 -28.96 -17.15
C ALA A 37 -11.35 -28.68 -17.52
N PRO A 38 -11.93 -27.59 -17.04
CA PRO A 38 -13.18 -27.06 -17.57
C PRO A 38 -12.93 -26.18 -18.80
N ALA A 39 -13.89 -26.25 -19.70
CA ALA A 39 -13.92 -25.69 -21.03
C ALA A 39 -13.61 -24.21 -21.15
N SER A 40 -13.06 -23.85 -22.32
CA SER A 40 -12.70 -22.53 -22.82
C SER A 40 -13.67 -21.40 -22.46
N ALA A 41 -13.14 -20.37 -21.81
CA ALA A 41 -13.79 -19.07 -21.55
C ALA A 41 -14.01 -18.31 -22.89
N PRO A 42 -15.07 -17.49 -23.00
CA PRO A 42 -15.34 -16.69 -24.18
C PRO A 42 -14.25 -15.62 -24.40
N ALA A 43 -13.95 -15.33 -25.65
CA ALA A 43 -12.96 -14.39 -26.13
C ALA A 43 -13.06 -13.01 -25.47
N ALA A 44 -11.94 -12.51 -24.99
CA ALA A 44 -11.82 -11.20 -24.37
C ALA A 44 -12.18 -10.07 -25.33
N LYS A 45 -12.98 -9.10 -24.85
CA LYS A 45 -13.29 -7.84 -25.54
C LYS A 45 -12.02 -7.00 -25.78
N PRO A 46 -12.00 -6.12 -26.79
CA PRO A 46 -10.82 -5.33 -27.18
C PRO A 46 -10.26 -4.44 -26.05
N ALA A 47 -8.94 -4.31 -25.96
CA ALA A 47 -8.19 -3.61 -24.91
C ALA A 47 -8.59 -2.15 -24.70
N ALA A 48 -9.05 -1.43 -25.73
CA ALA A 48 -9.48 -0.03 -25.64
C ALA A 48 -10.66 0.20 -24.66
N ASN A 49 -11.59 -0.76 -24.58
CA ASN A 49 -12.74 -0.70 -23.68
C ASN A 49 -12.35 -0.93 -22.20
N VAL A 50 -11.25 -1.63 -21.95
CA VAL A 50 -10.77 -1.92 -20.60
C VAL A 50 -10.08 -0.68 -20.00
N GLU A 51 -9.27 0.01 -20.80
CA GLU A 51 -8.53 1.19 -20.36
C GLU A 51 -9.49 2.35 -20.03
N GLU A 52 -10.45 2.64 -20.90
CA GLU A 52 -11.47 3.67 -20.65
C GLU A 52 -12.31 3.36 -19.42
N THR A 53 -12.73 2.12 -19.24
CA THR A 53 -13.54 1.71 -18.10
C THR A 53 -12.75 1.77 -16.79
N LEU A 54 -11.47 1.38 -16.79
CA LEU A 54 -10.61 1.45 -15.62
C LEU A 54 -10.37 2.90 -15.21
N ALA A 55 -9.99 3.76 -16.16
CA ALA A 55 -9.80 5.18 -15.89
C ALA A 55 -11.08 5.85 -15.35
N ALA A 56 -12.25 5.51 -15.90
CA ALA A 56 -13.53 6.03 -15.42
C ALA A 56 -13.83 5.59 -13.98
N ILE A 57 -13.53 4.34 -13.62
CA ILE A 57 -13.70 3.84 -12.25
C ILE A 57 -12.71 4.54 -11.30
N MET A 58 -11.44 4.64 -11.67
CA MET A 58 -10.42 5.28 -10.83
C MET A 58 -10.71 6.77 -10.62
N MET A 59 -11.28 7.46 -11.62
CA MET A 59 -11.70 8.86 -11.47
C MET A 59 -12.74 9.07 -10.38
N LYS A 60 -13.56 8.06 -10.04
CA LYS A 60 -14.52 8.16 -8.95
C LYS A 60 -13.81 8.29 -7.60
N SER A 61 -12.63 7.70 -7.42
CA SER A 61 -11.87 7.79 -6.17
C SER A 61 -11.46 9.24 -5.85
N LYS A 62 -11.22 10.07 -6.87
CA LYS A 62 -10.88 11.49 -6.72
C LYS A 62 -12.05 12.34 -6.19
N GLN A 63 -13.27 11.82 -6.29
CA GLN A 63 -14.49 12.49 -5.80
C GLN A 63 -14.86 12.08 -4.38
N VAL A 64 -14.17 11.08 -3.82
CA VAL A 64 -14.41 10.60 -2.47
C VAL A 64 -13.91 11.66 -1.46
N PRO A 65 -14.78 12.17 -0.54
CA PRO A 65 -14.38 13.21 0.40
C PRO A 65 -13.38 12.72 1.45
N GLY A 66 -13.24 11.40 1.58
CA GLY A 66 -12.36 10.69 2.48
C GLY A 66 -12.90 9.31 2.79
N PHE A 67 -12.11 8.51 3.47
CA PHE A 67 -12.54 7.19 3.96
C PHE A 67 -11.67 6.73 5.13
N SER A 68 -12.12 5.71 5.85
CA SER A 68 -11.30 4.95 6.79
C SER A 68 -11.45 3.46 6.54
N CYS A 69 -10.40 2.68 6.82
CA CYS A 69 -10.42 1.22 6.69
C CYS A 69 -9.37 0.56 7.59
N ASP A 70 -9.50 -0.74 7.75
CA ASP A 70 -8.43 -1.60 8.25
C ASP A 70 -7.63 -2.10 7.03
N VAL A 71 -6.31 -2.06 7.12
CA VAL A 71 -5.39 -2.53 6.06
C VAL A 71 -4.68 -3.76 6.58
N ASN A 72 -4.94 -4.91 5.98
CA ASN A 72 -4.25 -6.15 6.29
C ASN A 72 -3.22 -6.45 5.19
N VAL A 73 -1.97 -6.61 5.57
CA VAL A 73 -0.89 -6.99 4.67
C VAL A 73 -0.38 -8.35 5.09
N THR A 74 -0.34 -9.29 4.14
CA THR A 74 0.19 -10.65 4.36
C THR A 74 1.21 -10.97 3.28
N GLY A 75 2.37 -11.42 3.70
CA GLY A 75 3.47 -11.85 2.83
C GLY A 75 4.21 -13.04 3.40
N PRO A 76 5.28 -13.52 2.74
CA PRO A 76 6.08 -14.64 3.22
C PRO A 76 6.69 -14.34 4.60
N GLY A 77 6.21 -15.05 5.61
CA GLY A 77 6.73 -14.95 6.97
C GLY A 77 6.30 -13.71 7.77
N PHE A 78 5.41 -12.86 7.24
CA PHE A 78 4.88 -11.74 7.98
C PHE A 78 3.39 -11.49 7.73
N SER A 79 2.73 -10.90 8.72
CA SER A 79 1.39 -10.36 8.62
C SER A 79 1.30 -9.10 9.47
N SER A 80 0.63 -8.08 8.98
CA SER A 80 0.39 -6.84 9.72
C SER A 80 -1.04 -6.34 9.51
N THR A 81 -1.58 -5.70 10.53
CA THR A 81 -2.88 -5.03 10.47
C THR A 81 -2.69 -3.59 10.91
N SER A 82 -3.22 -2.67 10.12
CA SER A 82 -3.15 -1.23 10.35
C SER A 82 -4.53 -0.62 10.26
N LYS A 83 -4.74 0.53 10.89
CA LYS A 83 -5.91 1.38 10.64
C LYS A 83 -5.50 2.58 9.82
N MET A 84 -6.28 2.90 8.80
CA MET A 84 -6.01 4.01 7.90
C MET A 84 -7.21 4.97 7.84
N TRP A 85 -6.91 6.26 7.83
CA TRP A 85 -7.85 7.34 7.54
C TRP A 85 -7.26 8.20 6.44
N VAL A 86 -8.07 8.47 5.42
CA VAL A 86 -7.69 9.29 4.26
C VAL A 86 -8.66 10.46 4.17
N GLY A 87 -8.12 11.67 4.07
CA GLY A 87 -8.82 12.89 3.77
C GLY A 87 -8.25 13.54 2.53
N LYS A 88 -8.66 14.78 2.23
CA LYS A 88 -8.04 15.56 1.17
C LYS A 88 -6.64 15.98 1.61
N GLU A 89 -5.61 15.53 0.88
CA GLU A 89 -4.19 15.82 1.15
C GLU A 89 -3.70 15.42 2.57
N LYS A 90 -4.48 14.61 3.28
CA LYS A 90 -4.18 14.17 4.64
C LYS A 90 -4.36 12.68 4.77
N MET A 91 -3.49 12.07 5.56
CA MET A 91 -3.60 10.67 5.87
C MET A 91 -3.09 10.38 7.28
N ARG A 92 -3.70 9.41 7.91
CA ARG A 92 -3.23 8.82 9.17
C ARG A 92 -3.21 7.32 9.02
N MET A 93 -2.13 6.71 9.48
CA MET A 93 -2.01 5.26 9.62
C MET A 93 -1.56 4.90 11.02
N GLU A 94 -2.22 3.94 11.63
CA GLU A 94 -1.86 3.38 12.93
C GLU A 94 -1.42 1.94 12.73
N ASN A 95 -0.15 1.66 12.97
CA ASN A 95 0.45 0.34 12.89
C ASN A 95 0.79 -0.15 14.29
N THR A 96 0.67 -1.46 14.50
CA THR A 96 1.22 -2.11 15.69
C THR A 96 2.19 -3.18 15.23
N PHE A 97 3.45 -3.05 15.61
CA PHE A 97 4.49 -4.02 15.31
C PHE A 97 5.17 -4.46 16.61
N GLU A 98 5.22 -5.75 16.87
CA GLU A 98 5.78 -6.33 18.11
C GLU A 98 5.22 -5.67 19.39
N GLY A 99 3.93 -5.37 19.40
CA GLY A 99 3.25 -4.71 20.52
C GLY A 99 3.52 -3.20 20.64
N LYS A 100 4.37 -2.62 19.79
CA LYS A 100 4.63 -1.18 19.75
C LYS A 100 3.72 -0.51 18.73
N LYS A 101 2.96 0.48 19.18
CA LYS A 101 2.12 1.30 18.31
C LYS A 101 2.95 2.43 17.71
N MET A 102 2.84 2.59 16.40
CA MET A 102 3.41 3.72 15.66
C MET A 102 2.30 4.39 14.86
N ILE A 103 2.27 5.69 14.86
CA ILE A 103 1.26 6.48 14.14
C ILE A 103 1.98 7.38 13.13
N THR A 104 1.66 7.19 11.86
CA THR A 104 2.12 8.07 10.78
C THR A 104 0.99 9.02 10.40
N ILE A 105 1.29 10.32 10.37
CA ILE A 105 0.35 11.36 9.93
C ILE A 105 1.02 12.11 8.78
N VAL A 106 0.35 12.17 7.64
CA VAL A 106 0.73 13.00 6.49
C VAL A 106 -0.24 14.17 6.42
N ASP A 107 0.28 15.39 6.35
CA ASP A 107 -0.49 16.63 6.19
C ASP A 107 0.22 17.51 5.14
N GLY A 108 -0.24 17.43 3.90
CA GLY A 108 0.43 18.02 2.74
C GLY A 108 1.87 17.49 2.61
N ASP A 109 2.85 18.40 2.59
CA ASP A 109 4.28 18.06 2.48
C ASP A 109 4.93 17.65 3.81
N THR A 110 4.18 17.53 4.89
CA THR A 110 4.70 17.21 6.22
C THR A 110 4.28 15.82 6.65
N THR A 111 5.24 15.01 7.07
CA THR A 111 5.01 13.68 7.65
C THR A 111 5.47 13.67 9.11
N TYR A 112 4.61 13.18 9.99
CA TYR A 112 4.92 12.90 11.38
C TYR A 112 4.93 11.41 11.61
N MET A 113 5.98 10.89 12.24
CA MET A 113 6.04 9.53 12.80
C MET A 113 5.98 9.66 14.32
N TYR A 114 4.85 9.34 14.90
CA TYR A 114 4.55 9.51 16.31
C TYR A 114 4.59 8.18 17.05
N ASP A 115 5.37 8.14 18.11
CA ASP A 115 5.41 7.04 19.09
C ASP A 115 4.60 7.44 20.33
N PRO A 116 3.43 6.83 20.57
CA PRO A 116 2.60 7.13 21.73
C PRO A 116 3.24 6.72 23.06
N ALA A 117 4.14 5.74 23.08
CA ALA A 117 4.77 5.27 24.31
C ALA A 117 5.76 6.29 24.88
N THR A 118 6.46 7.01 23.99
CA THR A 118 7.43 8.05 24.38
C THR A 118 6.87 9.47 24.27
N GLN A 119 5.67 9.61 23.72
CA GLN A 119 5.05 10.91 23.38
C GLN A 119 5.96 11.79 22.51
N THR A 120 6.72 11.16 21.61
CA THR A 120 7.66 11.82 20.71
C THR A 120 7.25 11.63 19.27
N ALA A 121 7.33 12.69 18.47
CA ALA A 121 7.10 12.63 17.03
C ALA A 121 8.33 13.12 16.26
N MET A 122 8.77 12.35 15.28
CA MET A 122 9.72 12.81 14.27
C MET A 122 8.94 13.52 13.16
N LYS A 123 9.36 14.72 12.82
CA LYS A 123 8.80 15.51 11.73
C LYS A 123 9.75 15.51 10.55
N PHE A 124 9.21 15.21 9.38
CA PHE A 124 9.86 15.27 8.09
C PHE A 124 9.11 16.27 7.21
N SER A 125 9.79 17.09 6.45
CA SER A 125 9.18 18.07 5.55
C SER A 125 9.72 17.87 4.14
N GLY A 126 8.84 17.67 3.16
CA GLY A 126 9.15 17.64 1.75
C GLY A 126 10.38 16.78 1.39
N LYS A 127 11.48 17.43 1.00
CA LYS A 127 12.72 16.78 0.53
C LYS A 127 13.57 16.11 1.62
N ASP A 128 13.21 16.32 2.88
CA ASP A 128 13.98 15.79 4.03
C ASP A 128 13.53 14.37 4.42
N ILE A 129 12.55 13.82 3.72
CA ILE A 129 12.09 12.44 3.93
C ILE A 129 13.19 11.50 3.42
N PRO A 130 13.80 10.64 4.27
CA PRO A 130 14.80 9.69 3.82
C PRO A 130 14.25 8.80 2.70
N ALA A 131 15.07 8.54 1.67
CA ALA A 131 14.72 7.59 0.63
C ALA A 131 14.39 6.24 1.26
N GLY A 132 13.16 5.75 1.07
CA GLY A 132 12.63 4.57 1.75
C GLY A 132 11.76 4.87 2.98
N ALA A 133 11.83 6.06 3.59
CA ALA A 133 10.83 6.58 4.52
C ALA A 133 9.87 7.55 3.81
N GLU A 134 10.04 7.75 2.52
CA GLU A 134 9.05 8.40 1.67
C GLU A 134 7.79 7.52 1.68
N GLY A 135 7.03 7.63 2.74
CA GLY A 135 5.67 7.12 2.79
C GLY A 135 4.81 7.96 1.86
N LYS A 136 5.09 7.93 0.58
CA LYS A 136 4.02 8.01 -0.41
C LYS A 136 3.16 6.79 -0.12
N MET A 137 2.31 6.95 0.86
CA MET A 137 1.21 6.04 1.02
C MET A 137 0.40 6.21 -0.26
N ASP A 138 0.46 5.18 -1.12
CA ASP A 138 -0.14 5.24 -2.44
C ASP A 138 -1.61 5.60 -2.28
N ASN A 139 -1.91 6.84 -2.64
CA ASN A 139 -3.29 7.24 -2.81
C ASN A 139 -3.87 6.31 -3.88
N PRO A 140 -4.96 5.57 -3.62
CA PRO A 140 -5.61 4.73 -4.63
C PRO A 140 -5.86 5.44 -5.97
N ALA A 141 -6.02 6.77 -5.95
CA ALA A 141 -6.13 7.58 -7.16
C ALA A 141 -4.81 7.67 -7.96
N GLU A 142 -3.67 7.31 -7.39
CA GLU A 142 -2.35 7.40 -8.02
C GLU A 142 -1.86 6.08 -8.63
N TYR A 143 -2.53 4.95 -8.37
CA TYR A 143 -2.16 3.65 -8.95
C TYR A 143 -2.09 3.66 -10.48
N GLU A 144 -2.88 4.50 -11.14
CA GLU A 144 -2.81 4.68 -12.59
C GLU A 144 -1.42 5.14 -13.05
N GLN A 145 -0.74 5.92 -12.23
CA GLN A 145 0.59 6.46 -12.55
C GLN A 145 1.68 5.38 -12.45
N THR A 146 1.49 4.35 -11.63
CA THR A 146 2.45 3.25 -11.45
C THR A 146 2.26 2.11 -12.45
N MET A 147 1.13 2.01 -13.12
CA MET A 147 0.82 0.93 -14.06
C MET A 147 1.50 1.11 -15.42
N VAL A 148 2.05 0.02 -15.97
CA VAL A 148 2.39 -0.05 -17.40
C VAL A 148 1.09 -0.15 -18.17
N LYS A 149 0.73 0.87 -18.98
CA LYS A 149 -0.57 0.99 -19.64
C LYS A 149 -0.95 -0.23 -20.46
N ASP A 150 -0.03 -0.73 -21.27
CA ASP A 150 -0.29 -1.87 -22.16
C ASP A 150 -0.38 -3.22 -21.42
N SER A 151 -0.02 -3.25 -20.14
CA SER A 151 -0.13 -4.45 -19.30
C SER A 151 -1.48 -4.61 -18.64
N VAL A 152 -2.32 -3.56 -18.61
CA VAL A 152 -3.59 -3.56 -17.89
C VAL A 152 -4.59 -4.48 -18.59
N LYS A 153 -5.07 -5.47 -17.86
CA LYS A 153 -6.06 -6.44 -18.34
C LYS A 153 -7.25 -6.46 -17.40
N PHE A 154 -8.44 -6.25 -17.95
CA PHE A 154 -9.68 -6.56 -17.24
C PHE A 154 -9.86 -8.08 -17.19
N LEU A 155 -10.09 -8.63 -16.02
CA LEU A 155 -10.29 -10.07 -15.84
C LEU A 155 -11.76 -10.40 -15.71
N GLU A 156 -12.41 -9.86 -14.70
CA GLU A 156 -13.78 -10.21 -14.35
C GLU A 156 -14.45 -9.15 -13.47
N THR A 157 -15.77 -9.27 -13.31
CA THR A 157 -16.53 -8.54 -12.31
C THR A 157 -17.03 -9.52 -11.26
N VAL A 158 -16.76 -9.25 -9.99
CA VAL A 158 -17.10 -10.14 -8.87
C VAL A 158 -17.75 -9.37 -7.72
N MET A 159 -18.45 -10.11 -6.87
CA MET A 159 -18.81 -9.62 -5.54
C MET A 159 -17.68 -9.97 -4.57
N TYR A 160 -17.09 -8.97 -3.94
CA TYR A 160 -16.06 -9.14 -2.91
C TYR A 160 -16.52 -8.45 -1.62
N GLU A 161 -16.69 -9.21 -0.54
CA GLU A 161 -17.24 -8.73 0.74
C GLU A 161 -18.55 -7.92 0.59
N GLY A 162 -19.45 -8.38 -0.28
CA GLY A 162 -20.74 -7.72 -0.52
C GLY A 162 -20.68 -6.47 -1.43
N VAL A 163 -19.50 -6.15 -1.95
CA VAL A 163 -19.28 -5.00 -2.86
C VAL A 163 -18.97 -5.50 -4.26
N LYS A 164 -19.59 -4.87 -5.27
CA LYS A 164 -19.29 -5.16 -6.67
C LYS A 164 -17.94 -4.59 -7.06
N CYS A 165 -17.02 -5.45 -7.48
CA CYS A 165 -15.65 -5.09 -7.82
C CYS A 165 -15.32 -5.47 -9.26
N ARG A 166 -14.54 -4.61 -9.91
CA ARG A 166 -13.80 -4.91 -11.13
C ARG A 166 -12.44 -5.46 -10.78
N VAL A 167 -12.11 -6.62 -11.32
CA VAL A 167 -10.80 -7.23 -11.13
C VAL A 167 -9.93 -6.92 -12.34
N VAL A 168 -8.78 -6.32 -12.08
CA VAL A 168 -7.78 -5.97 -13.09
C VAL A 168 -6.43 -6.58 -12.74
N ALA A 169 -5.66 -6.96 -13.77
CA ALA A 169 -4.25 -7.30 -13.63
C ALA A 169 -3.40 -6.25 -14.34
N TYR A 170 -2.24 -5.97 -13.79
CA TYR A 170 -1.29 -5.03 -14.38
C TYR A 170 0.15 -5.35 -13.97
N THR A 171 1.11 -4.69 -14.65
CA THR A 171 2.53 -4.71 -14.28
C THR A 171 2.91 -3.33 -13.74
N ASP A 172 3.62 -3.30 -12.61
CA ASP A 172 4.15 -2.06 -12.05
C ASP A 172 5.34 -1.55 -12.89
N LYS A 173 5.41 -0.24 -13.10
CA LYS A 173 6.47 0.40 -13.90
C LYS A 173 7.82 0.45 -13.19
N GLU A 174 7.81 0.62 -11.86
CA GLU A 174 9.01 0.89 -11.11
C GLU A 174 9.82 -0.38 -10.89
N ASP A 175 9.18 -1.44 -10.42
CA ASP A 175 9.86 -2.69 -10.08
C ASP A 175 9.51 -3.85 -11.01
N GLY A 176 8.48 -3.69 -11.88
CA GLY A 176 7.99 -4.71 -12.79
C GLY A 176 7.33 -5.89 -12.09
N ALA A 177 6.86 -5.71 -10.87
CA ALA A 177 5.98 -6.66 -10.20
C ALA A 177 4.67 -6.79 -10.97
N THR A 178 4.01 -7.94 -10.85
CA THR A 178 2.66 -8.12 -11.38
C THR A 178 1.65 -8.02 -10.26
N ALA A 179 0.54 -7.36 -10.51
CA ALA A 179 -0.50 -7.18 -9.52
C ALA A 179 -1.88 -7.55 -10.07
N LYS A 180 -2.73 -8.09 -9.19
CA LYS A 180 -4.16 -8.27 -9.40
C LYS A 180 -4.89 -7.43 -8.37
N MET A 181 -5.81 -6.56 -8.81
CA MET A 181 -6.49 -5.59 -7.97
C MET A 181 -8.01 -5.70 -8.12
N TRP A 182 -8.72 -5.68 -7.01
CA TRP A 182 -10.18 -5.61 -6.90
C TRP A 182 -10.58 -4.18 -6.62
N LEU A 183 -11.12 -3.49 -7.61
CA LEU A 183 -11.60 -2.11 -7.52
C LEU A 183 -13.10 -2.09 -7.35
N ARG A 184 -13.59 -1.53 -6.26
CA ARG A 184 -15.03 -1.33 -6.07
C ARG A 184 -15.60 -0.36 -7.10
N GLU A 185 -16.68 -0.75 -7.79
CA GLU A 185 -17.24 0.03 -8.91
C GLU A 185 -17.87 1.37 -8.49
N ASP A 186 -18.38 1.45 -7.26
CA ASP A 186 -19.11 2.64 -6.78
C ASP A 186 -18.18 3.83 -6.49
N TYR A 187 -16.97 3.58 -5.95
CA TYR A 187 -16.03 4.62 -5.53
C TYR A 187 -14.65 4.52 -6.18
N GLY A 188 -14.37 3.49 -6.96
CA GLY A 188 -13.05 3.33 -7.59
C GLY A 188 -11.90 3.08 -6.62
N LEU A 189 -12.19 2.65 -5.39
CA LEU A 189 -11.17 2.36 -4.37
C LEU A 189 -10.83 0.87 -4.35
N PRO A 190 -9.58 0.49 -4.06
CA PRO A 190 -9.20 -0.91 -3.93
C PRO A 190 -9.84 -1.54 -2.69
N MET A 191 -10.30 -2.79 -2.85
CA MET A 191 -10.73 -3.65 -1.75
C MET A 191 -9.68 -4.72 -1.44
N ARG A 192 -8.92 -5.13 -2.45
CA ARG A 192 -7.86 -6.15 -2.35
C ARG A 192 -6.84 -5.96 -3.45
N GLN A 193 -5.59 -6.27 -3.15
CA GLN A 193 -4.51 -6.34 -4.12
C GLN A 193 -3.64 -7.57 -3.83
N GLU A 194 -3.31 -8.32 -4.86
CA GLU A 194 -2.34 -9.41 -4.83
C GLU A 194 -1.15 -8.99 -5.68
N VAL A 195 0.02 -8.94 -5.09
CA VAL A 195 1.26 -8.55 -5.76
C VAL A 195 2.20 -9.74 -5.83
N THR A 196 2.80 -9.96 -6.98
CA THR A 196 3.87 -10.94 -7.17
C THR A 196 5.11 -10.18 -7.62
N ALA A 197 6.12 -10.15 -6.74
CA ALA A 197 7.42 -9.54 -7.04
C ALA A 197 8.15 -10.32 -8.16
N LYS A 198 9.16 -9.71 -8.79
CA LYS A 198 10.02 -10.41 -9.75
C LYS A 198 10.74 -11.61 -9.17
N SER A 199 11.00 -11.63 -7.88
CA SER A 199 11.54 -12.78 -7.15
C SER A 199 10.59 -13.97 -7.05
N GLY A 200 9.30 -13.76 -7.39
CA GLY A 200 8.21 -14.73 -7.21
C GLY A 200 7.53 -14.66 -5.85
N GLU A 201 7.99 -13.82 -4.94
CA GLU A 201 7.34 -13.59 -3.65
C GLU A 201 5.97 -12.97 -3.83
N LYS A 202 5.00 -13.43 -3.05
CA LYS A 202 3.61 -12.98 -3.12
C LYS A 202 3.23 -12.21 -1.87
N MET A 203 2.54 -11.10 -2.07
CA MET A 203 1.97 -10.29 -1.01
C MET A 203 0.50 -10.02 -1.31
N THR A 204 -0.32 -10.01 -0.27
CA THR A 204 -1.74 -9.64 -0.34
C THR A 204 -1.98 -8.43 0.56
N ILE A 205 -2.68 -7.44 0.03
CA ILE A 205 -3.16 -6.27 0.75
C ILE A 205 -4.68 -6.29 0.69
N GLU A 206 -5.35 -6.22 1.83
CA GLU A 206 -6.81 -6.17 1.91
C GLU A 206 -7.23 -4.91 2.67
N TYR A 207 -8.22 -4.20 2.12
CA TYR A 207 -8.83 -3.01 2.72
C TYR A 207 -10.21 -3.38 3.25
N LYS A 208 -10.29 -3.63 4.55
CA LYS A 208 -11.50 -4.13 5.21
C LYS A 208 -12.23 -3.03 5.98
N ASN A 209 -13.49 -3.26 6.28
CA ASN A 209 -14.32 -2.34 7.08
C ASN A 209 -14.32 -0.90 6.55
N MET A 210 -14.23 -0.74 5.22
CA MET A 210 -14.11 0.57 4.58
C MET A 210 -15.39 1.41 4.80
N LYS A 211 -15.20 2.58 5.39
CA LYS A 211 -16.25 3.58 5.63
C LYS A 211 -15.95 4.81 4.80
N ILE A 212 -16.82 5.10 3.83
CA ILE A 212 -16.70 6.25 2.95
C ILE A 212 -17.34 7.47 3.62
N GLY A 213 -16.65 8.60 3.61
CA GLY A 213 -17.11 9.87 4.16
C GLY A 213 -15.95 10.76 4.59
N ALA A 214 -16.26 12.06 4.77
CA ALA A 214 -15.29 13.00 5.30
C ALA A 214 -14.81 12.58 6.70
N GLN A 215 -13.52 12.69 6.92
CA GLN A 215 -12.90 12.38 8.21
C GLN A 215 -12.82 13.64 9.06
N ALA A 216 -13.01 13.50 10.38
CA ALA A 216 -12.87 14.61 11.32
C ALA A 216 -11.45 15.19 11.28
N ALA A 217 -11.31 16.51 11.28
CA ALA A 217 -10.02 17.17 11.11
C ALA A 217 -9.00 16.88 12.24
N ASP A 218 -9.48 16.54 13.42
CA ASP A 218 -8.66 16.19 14.60
C ASP A 218 -8.02 14.80 14.48
N VAL A 219 -8.57 13.91 13.67
CA VAL A 219 -7.95 12.61 13.37
C VAL A 219 -6.53 12.78 12.81
N PHE A 220 -6.29 13.85 12.05
CA PHE A 220 -5.00 14.14 11.40
C PHE A 220 -4.07 15.02 12.23
N LYS A 221 -4.34 15.19 13.53
CA LYS A 221 -3.51 15.99 14.43
C LYS A 221 -2.72 15.11 15.39
N LEU A 222 -1.55 15.58 15.76
CA LEU A 222 -0.83 15.03 16.91
C LEU A 222 -1.59 15.36 18.20
N PRO A 223 -1.55 14.49 19.21
CA PRO A 223 -2.07 14.81 20.54
C PRO A 223 -1.36 16.03 21.16
N ALA A 224 -2.01 16.67 22.11
CA ALA A 224 -1.38 17.73 22.89
C ALA A 224 -0.21 17.18 23.72
N GLY A 225 0.85 17.98 23.91
CA GLY A 225 2.01 17.62 24.74
C GLY A 225 3.05 16.73 24.04
N VAL A 226 2.90 16.44 22.75
CA VAL A 226 3.89 15.67 21.99
C VAL A 226 5.16 16.49 21.77
N THR A 227 6.31 15.90 22.08
CA THR A 227 7.63 16.47 21.75
C THR A 227 7.94 16.21 20.28
N ILE A 228 8.12 17.28 19.49
CA ILE A 228 8.39 17.16 18.06
C ILE A 228 9.89 17.35 17.80
N GLN A 229 10.51 16.37 17.14
CA GLN A 229 11.89 16.42 16.65
C GLN A 229 11.87 16.67 15.13
N ASP A 230 12.31 17.83 14.68
CA ASP A 230 12.42 18.18 13.26
C ASP A 230 13.70 17.57 12.68
N VAL A 231 13.57 16.42 12.02
CA VAL A 231 14.69 15.65 11.48
C VAL A 231 15.38 16.42 10.35
N GLY A 232 14.63 17.14 9.51
CA GLY A 232 15.20 17.96 8.46
C GLY A 232 16.06 19.11 9.00
N ALA A 233 15.60 19.77 10.08
CA ALA A 233 16.40 20.78 10.75
C ALA A 233 17.68 20.21 11.37
N MET A 234 17.58 19.01 11.98
CA MET A 234 18.75 18.33 12.56
C MET A 234 19.78 17.96 11.49
N MET A 235 19.36 17.44 10.34
CA MET A 235 20.25 17.10 9.24
C MET A 235 20.93 18.31 8.62
N ARG A 236 20.22 19.44 8.48
CA ARG A 236 20.79 20.69 7.95
C ARG A 236 21.85 21.30 8.87
N ASN A 237 21.72 21.09 10.17
CA ASN A 237 22.63 21.64 11.19
C ASN A 237 23.83 20.73 11.49
N GLN A 238 23.94 19.56 10.88
CA GLN A 238 25.14 18.74 11.02
C GLN A 238 26.34 19.39 10.28
N PRO A 239 27.53 19.46 10.92
CA PRO A 239 28.74 19.92 10.24
C PRO A 239 28.97 19.05 9.02
N LYS A 240 29.13 19.68 7.83
CA LYS A 240 29.53 18.94 6.65
C LYS A 240 30.83 18.20 6.96
N PRO A 241 30.93 16.89 6.70
CA PRO A 241 32.20 16.19 6.83
C PRO A 241 33.22 16.96 5.99
N GLY A 242 34.30 17.41 6.63
CA GLY A 242 35.35 18.19 6.02
C GLY A 242 35.88 17.50 4.75
N LYS A 243 36.07 18.33 3.71
CA LYS A 243 36.78 17.91 2.48
C LYS A 243 38.23 17.65 2.81
#